data_e7d9c2cd4a4ae8b943a1a6f777427c9e
#
_entry.id   e7d9c2cd4a4ae8b943a1a6f777427c9e
#
_cell.length_a   1.000
_cell.length_b   1.000
_cell.length_c   1.000
_cell.angle_alpha   90.00
_cell.angle_beta   90.00
_cell.angle_gamma   90.00
#
_symmetry.space_group_name_H-M   'P 1'
#
loop_
_entity.id
_entity.type
_entity.pdbx_description
1 polymer ?
#
loop_
_entity_poly.entity_id
_entity_poly.type
_entity_poly.pdbx_seq_one_letter_code
_entity_poly.pdbx_strand_id
1 'polypeptide(L)'
;FILAGRYFEVRAKRNSGSALRALLELGAKEVSILDDQGSEKRIPVTDLAVGQTFMVRPGEKVATDGEVIEGHSAIDRSLLTGESLPVEVGPGDEVTGATINAGGRLLVKATRVGSDTALSQIARLVTDAQSGKAPVQRLADRVSAVFVPTVIVLAAATLGFWLAADVDTA
;
A
#
# COMPACT_ATOMS: atom_id res chain seq x y z
N PHE A 1 -15.18 -16.10 24.18
CA PHE A 1 -15.72 -15.21 23.14
C PHE A 1 -14.76 -14.10 22.77
N ILE A 2 -14.16 -13.36 23.72
CA ILE A 2 -13.25 -12.23 23.45
C ILE A 2 -11.99 -12.68 22.70
N LEU A 3 -11.37 -13.81 23.10
CA LEU A 3 -10.20 -14.35 22.43
C LEU A 3 -10.50 -14.82 20.99
N ALA A 4 -11.68 -15.40 20.76
CA ALA A 4 -12.12 -15.80 19.42
C ALA A 4 -12.33 -14.56 18.53
N GLY A 5 -13.00 -13.50 19.03
CA GLY A 5 -13.18 -12.25 18.31
C GLY A 5 -11.83 -11.62 17.94
N ARG A 6 -10.88 -11.59 18.86
CA ARG A 6 -9.54 -11.06 18.62
C ARG A 6 -8.72 -11.90 17.62
N TYR A 7 -8.89 -13.23 17.65
CA TYR A 7 -8.27 -14.11 16.65
C TYR A 7 -8.80 -13.83 15.23
N PHE A 8 -10.11 -13.71 15.06
CA PHE A 8 -10.71 -13.37 13.77
C PHE A 8 -10.32 -11.97 13.30
N GLU A 9 -10.24 -10.99 14.20
CA GLU A 9 -9.78 -9.63 13.89
C GLU A 9 -8.33 -9.61 13.38
N VAL A 10 -7.40 -10.30 14.06
CA VAL A 10 -6.00 -10.41 13.66
C VAL A 10 -5.87 -11.15 12.33
N ARG A 11 -6.68 -12.19 12.10
CA ARG A 11 -6.70 -12.95 10.86
C ARG A 11 -7.25 -12.11 9.68
N ALA A 12 -8.29 -11.32 9.89
CA ALA A 12 -8.83 -10.40 8.89
C ALA A 12 -7.80 -9.31 8.52
N LYS A 13 -7.09 -8.75 9.52
CA LYS A 13 -6.00 -7.78 9.28
C LYS A 13 -4.84 -8.35 8.47
N ARG A 14 -4.47 -9.62 8.67
CA ARG A 14 -3.41 -10.28 7.88
C ARG A 14 -3.79 -10.41 6.41
N ASN A 15 -5.05 -10.70 6.11
CA ASN A 15 -5.53 -10.83 4.73
C ASN A 15 -5.61 -9.50 3.99
N SER A 16 -5.88 -8.38 4.68
CA SER A 16 -5.90 -7.04 4.06
C SER A 16 -4.51 -6.57 3.61
N GLY A 17 -3.42 -6.98 4.31
CA GLY A 17 -2.05 -6.68 3.90
C GLY A 17 -1.57 -7.44 2.65
N SER A 18 -2.24 -8.54 2.27
CA SER A 18 -1.85 -9.34 1.10
C SER A 18 -2.22 -8.65 -0.22
N ALA A 19 -3.35 -7.96 -0.29
CA ALA A 19 -3.77 -7.24 -1.49
C ALA A 19 -2.83 -6.05 -1.79
N LEU A 20 -2.41 -5.32 -0.75
CA LEU A 20 -1.44 -4.24 -0.88
C LEU A 20 -0.08 -4.75 -1.40
N ARG A 21 0.42 -5.85 -0.85
CA ARG A 21 1.67 -6.46 -1.32
C ARG A 21 1.55 -6.90 -2.78
N ALA A 22 0.44 -7.50 -3.16
CA ALA A 22 0.20 -7.91 -4.54
C ALA A 22 0.20 -6.72 -5.51
N LEU A 23 -0.36 -5.56 -5.12
CA LEU A 23 -0.28 -4.32 -5.90
C LEU A 23 1.16 -3.81 -6.05
N LEU A 24 1.93 -3.79 -4.96
CA LEU A 24 3.33 -3.35 -5.00
C LEU A 24 4.24 -4.34 -5.76
N GLU A 25 3.90 -5.63 -5.79
CA GLU A 25 4.59 -6.65 -6.58
C GLU A 25 4.34 -6.52 -8.09
N LEU A 26 3.34 -5.72 -8.52
CA LEU A 26 3.12 -5.41 -9.94
C LEU A 26 4.25 -4.56 -10.52
N GLY A 27 4.97 -3.78 -9.72
CA GLY A 27 6.09 -2.96 -10.15
C GLY A 27 7.28 -3.78 -10.69
N ALA A 28 8.19 -3.11 -11.41
CA ALA A 28 9.47 -3.69 -11.78
C ALA A 28 10.34 -3.88 -10.53
N LYS A 29 11.15 -4.94 -10.50
CA LYS A 29 12.09 -5.19 -9.39
C LYS A 29 13.47 -4.62 -9.66
N GLU A 30 13.88 -4.62 -10.92
CA GLU A 30 15.17 -4.13 -11.39
C GLU A 30 14.95 -3.17 -12.56
N VAL A 31 15.91 -2.31 -12.78
CA VAL A 31 15.90 -1.31 -13.85
C VAL A 31 17.33 -1.14 -14.43
N SER A 32 17.40 -0.92 -15.73
CA SER A 32 18.64 -0.57 -16.42
C SER A 32 18.78 0.94 -16.45
N ILE A 33 19.73 1.49 -15.70
CA ILE A 33 20.09 2.92 -15.75
C ILE A 33 21.21 3.16 -16.74
N LEU A 34 21.23 4.37 -17.31
CA LEU A 34 22.38 4.88 -18.06
C LEU A 34 23.20 5.80 -17.17
N ASP A 35 24.49 5.54 -17.08
CA ASP A 35 25.42 6.44 -16.42
C ASP A 35 25.79 7.65 -17.33
N ASP A 36 26.52 8.62 -16.79
CA ASP A 36 26.96 9.82 -17.53
C ASP A 36 27.88 9.50 -18.72
N GLN A 37 28.41 8.27 -18.79
CA GLN A 37 29.25 7.78 -19.89
C GLN A 37 28.44 6.97 -20.92
N GLY A 38 27.13 6.86 -20.73
CA GLY A 38 26.25 6.05 -21.59
C GLY A 38 26.35 4.54 -21.37
N SER A 39 27.06 4.10 -20.33
CA SER A 39 27.13 2.68 -19.97
C SER A 39 25.86 2.25 -19.24
N GLU A 40 25.35 1.08 -19.60
CA GLU A 40 24.18 0.50 -18.97
C GLU A 40 24.56 -0.29 -17.72
N LYS A 41 23.85 0.00 -16.62
CA LYS A 41 23.99 -0.71 -15.36
C LYS A 41 22.63 -1.13 -14.84
N ARG A 42 22.48 -2.39 -14.45
CA ARG A 42 21.27 -2.90 -13.83
C ARG A 42 21.31 -2.68 -12.31
N ILE A 43 20.27 -2.07 -11.77
CA ILE A 43 20.14 -1.80 -10.33
C ILE A 43 18.73 -2.21 -9.83
N PRO A 44 18.55 -2.47 -8.53
CA PRO A 44 17.23 -2.56 -7.92
C PRO A 44 16.46 -1.25 -8.10
N VAL A 45 15.15 -1.31 -8.33
CA VAL A 45 14.31 -0.10 -8.47
C VAL A 45 14.32 0.75 -7.20
N THR A 46 14.58 0.14 -6.04
CA THR A 46 14.72 0.85 -4.76
C THR A 46 15.87 1.84 -4.72
N ASP A 47 16.88 1.63 -5.55
CA ASP A 47 18.11 2.43 -5.61
C ASP A 47 18.02 3.53 -6.68
N LEU A 48 16.93 3.55 -7.45
CA LEU A 48 16.69 4.56 -8.48
C LEU A 48 16.32 5.90 -7.83
N ALA A 49 17.01 6.97 -8.25
CA ALA A 49 16.75 8.32 -7.77
C ALA A 49 16.00 9.18 -8.79
N VAL A 50 15.28 10.19 -8.29
CA VAL A 50 14.64 11.20 -9.15
C VAL A 50 15.70 11.90 -10.01
N GLY A 51 15.40 12.08 -11.29
CA GLY A 51 16.28 12.71 -12.28
C GLY A 51 17.21 11.73 -13.00
N GLN A 52 17.38 10.50 -12.52
CA GLN A 52 18.15 9.48 -13.24
C GLN A 52 17.41 9.00 -14.48
N THR A 53 18.20 8.68 -15.52
CA THR A 53 17.69 8.13 -16.77
C THR A 53 17.76 6.62 -16.76
N PHE A 54 16.66 5.97 -17.10
CA PHE A 54 16.58 4.52 -17.22
C PHE A 54 15.99 4.10 -18.56
N MET A 55 16.37 2.91 -18.98
CA MET A 55 15.93 2.31 -20.24
C MET A 55 14.77 1.34 -20.00
N VAL A 56 13.78 1.37 -20.88
CA VAL A 56 12.65 0.42 -20.91
C VAL A 56 12.59 -0.21 -22.28
N ARG A 57 12.86 -1.51 -22.35
CA ARG A 57 12.79 -2.29 -23.58
C ARG A 57 11.38 -2.79 -23.87
N PRO A 58 11.07 -3.18 -25.10
CA PRO A 58 9.82 -3.86 -25.43
C PRO A 58 9.58 -5.06 -24.50
N GLY A 59 8.37 -5.15 -23.94
CA GLY A 59 7.96 -6.18 -23.00
C GLY A 59 8.39 -5.92 -21.53
N GLU A 60 9.24 -4.94 -21.27
CA GLU A 60 9.63 -4.57 -19.91
C GLU A 60 8.59 -3.66 -19.26
N LYS A 61 8.54 -3.74 -17.92
CA LYS A 61 7.75 -2.81 -17.12
C LYS A 61 8.50 -1.51 -16.94
N VAL A 62 7.78 -0.41 -17.01
CA VAL A 62 8.27 0.92 -16.59
C VAL A 62 8.58 0.86 -15.10
N ALA A 63 9.82 1.21 -14.73
CA ALA A 63 10.31 1.01 -13.36
C ALA A 63 9.65 1.95 -12.36
N THR A 64 9.44 3.20 -12.74
CA THR A 64 8.85 4.25 -11.92
C THR A 64 8.17 5.29 -12.79
N ASP A 65 7.48 6.27 -12.18
CA ASP A 65 6.92 7.38 -12.94
C ASP A 65 8.03 8.25 -13.52
N GLY A 66 7.87 8.66 -14.77
CA GLY A 66 8.88 9.42 -15.47
C GLY A 66 8.38 10.10 -16.73
N GLU A 67 9.27 10.84 -17.37
CA GLU A 67 9.09 11.51 -18.64
C GLU A 67 9.98 10.85 -19.70
N VAL A 68 9.42 10.56 -20.86
CA VAL A 68 10.18 10.00 -22.00
C VAL A 68 11.10 11.09 -22.54
N ILE A 69 12.41 10.83 -22.57
CA ILE A 69 13.39 11.75 -23.14
C ILE A 69 13.83 11.34 -24.55
N GLU A 70 13.75 10.04 -24.87
CA GLU A 70 14.10 9.53 -26.18
C GLU A 70 13.30 8.24 -26.50
N GLY A 71 12.98 8.08 -27.79
CA GLY A 71 12.27 6.91 -28.30
C GLY A 71 10.79 7.16 -28.50
N HIS A 72 10.15 6.24 -29.23
CA HIS A 72 8.70 6.19 -29.43
C HIS A 72 8.23 4.76 -29.19
N SER A 73 7.10 4.62 -28.53
CA SER A 73 6.53 3.32 -28.21
C SER A 73 5.04 3.43 -27.92
N ALA A 74 4.43 2.29 -27.58
CA ALA A 74 3.09 2.22 -27.01
C ALA A 74 3.17 1.62 -25.61
N ILE A 75 2.46 2.22 -24.65
CA ILE A 75 2.43 1.79 -23.26
C ILE A 75 1.07 1.16 -22.96
N ASP A 76 1.10 -0.09 -22.53
CA ASP A 76 -0.06 -0.81 -21.99
C ASP A 76 -0.28 -0.40 -20.53
N ARG A 77 -1.40 0.27 -20.29
CA ARG A 77 -1.84 0.75 -18.96
C ARG A 77 -2.92 -0.13 -18.34
N SER A 78 -3.26 -1.26 -18.96
CA SER A 78 -4.40 -2.11 -18.58
C SER A 78 -4.38 -2.55 -17.11
N LEU A 79 -3.19 -2.77 -16.54
CA LEU A 79 -3.02 -3.11 -15.12
C LEU A 79 -3.48 -2.01 -14.17
N LEU A 80 -3.45 -0.74 -14.59
CA LEU A 80 -3.81 0.40 -13.76
C LEU A 80 -5.21 0.93 -14.07
N THR A 81 -5.60 0.97 -15.33
CA THR A 81 -6.85 1.60 -15.81
C THR A 81 -7.93 0.59 -16.20
N GLY A 82 -7.54 -0.66 -16.48
CA GLY A 82 -8.43 -1.68 -17.04
C GLY A 82 -8.65 -1.53 -18.55
N GLU A 83 -8.08 -0.52 -19.20
CA GLU A 83 -8.20 -0.29 -20.65
C GLU A 83 -7.12 -1.08 -21.41
N SER A 84 -7.51 -1.93 -22.33
CA SER A 84 -6.59 -2.83 -23.05
C SER A 84 -5.92 -2.20 -24.28
N LEU A 85 -6.24 -0.95 -24.62
CA LEU A 85 -5.61 -0.28 -25.75
C LEU A 85 -4.32 0.41 -25.31
N PRO A 86 -3.15 0.02 -25.87
CA PRO A 86 -1.90 0.71 -25.62
C PRO A 86 -1.98 2.18 -26.10
N VAL A 87 -1.37 3.07 -25.32
CA VAL A 87 -1.30 4.51 -25.61
C VAL A 87 0.07 4.81 -26.20
N GLU A 88 0.11 5.47 -27.37
CA GLU A 88 1.36 5.92 -27.98
C GLU A 88 2.03 6.99 -27.10
N VAL A 89 3.35 6.88 -26.97
CA VAL A 89 4.19 7.81 -26.20
C VAL A 89 5.48 8.12 -26.94
N GLY A 90 5.93 9.36 -26.81
CA GLY A 90 7.17 9.88 -27.36
C GLY A 90 7.84 10.90 -26.42
N PRO A 91 8.92 11.54 -26.85
CA PRO A 91 9.65 12.52 -26.06
C PRO A 91 8.75 13.64 -25.51
N GLY A 92 8.82 13.88 -24.20
CA GLY A 92 7.97 14.84 -23.47
C GLY A 92 6.72 14.24 -22.85
N ASP A 93 6.36 12.99 -23.18
CA ASP A 93 5.19 12.33 -22.60
C ASP A 93 5.51 11.69 -21.24
N GLU A 94 4.52 11.74 -20.34
CA GLU A 94 4.62 11.08 -19.04
C GLU A 94 4.29 9.59 -19.14
N VAL A 95 5.08 8.76 -18.43
CA VAL A 95 4.85 7.33 -18.27
C VAL A 95 4.73 6.98 -16.80
N THR A 96 3.89 5.99 -16.49
CA THR A 96 3.60 5.57 -15.12
C THR A 96 4.29 4.25 -14.80
N GLY A 97 4.84 4.13 -13.62
CA GLY A 97 5.43 2.89 -13.12
C GLY A 97 4.45 1.71 -13.14
N ALA A 98 4.98 0.50 -13.29
CA ALA A 98 4.24 -0.76 -13.43
C ALA A 98 3.44 -0.95 -14.74
N THR A 99 3.39 0.03 -15.65
CA THR A 99 2.86 -0.14 -17.00
C THR A 99 3.86 -0.94 -17.87
N ILE A 100 3.40 -1.52 -18.97
CA ILE A 100 4.22 -2.37 -19.83
C ILE A 100 4.53 -1.65 -21.14
N ASN A 101 5.79 -1.62 -21.52
CA ASN A 101 6.22 -1.10 -22.82
C ASN A 101 5.93 -2.14 -23.91
N ALA A 102 5.00 -1.85 -24.82
CA ALA A 102 4.56 -2.78 -25.85
C ALA A 102 5.32 -2.65 -27.18
N GLY A 103 6.08 -1.57 -27.38
CA GLY A 103 6.68 -1.24 -28.69
C GLY A 103 8.19 -1.04 -28.67
N GLY A 104 8.64 0.17 -28.98
CA GLY A 104 10.05 0.53 -29.13
C GLY A 104 10.81 0.66 -27.80
N ARG A 105 12.13 0.87 -27.91
CA ARG A 105 12.95 1.21 -26.74
C ARG A 105 12.69 2.65 -26.32
N LEU A 106 12.52 2.85 -25.03
CA LEU A 106 12.37 4.18 -24.41
C LEU A 106 13.53 4.48 -23.47
N LEU A 107 13.97 5.73 -23.47
CA LEU A 107 14.76 6.33 -22.38
C LEU A 107 13.83 7.24 -21.60
N VAL A 108 13.77 7.01 -20.30
CA VAL A 108 12.84 7.67 -19.40
C VAL A 108 13.62 8.32 -18.25
N LYS A 109 13.36 9.57 -17.96
CA LYS A 109 13.88 10.28 -16.80
C LYS A 109 12.90 10.11 -15.64
N ALA A 110 13.36 9.56 -14.51
CA ALA A 110 12.54 9.38 -13.32
C ALA A 110 12.07 10.72 -12.75
N THR A 111 10.77 10.91 -12.61
CA THR A 111 10.15 12.10 -12.00
C THR A 111 9.69 11.85 -10.59
N ARG A 112 9.30 10.62 -10.26
CA ARG A 112 8.89 10.18 -8.91
C ARG A 112 9.42 8.79 -8.65
N VAL A 113 9.79 8.51 -7.40
CA VAL A 113 10.32 7.21 -6.98
C VAL A 113 9.73 6.78 -5.64
N GLY A 114 9.76 5.50 -5.34
CA GLY A 114 9.35 4.95 -4.04
C GLY A 114 7.90 5.24 -3.68
N SER A 115 7.69 5.90 -2.54
CA SER A 115 6.35 6.21 -1.99
C SER A 115 5.57 7.26 -2.79
N ASP A 116 6.24 8.02 -3.64
CA ASP A 116 5.65 9.15 -4.35
C ASP A 116 5.12 8.78 -5.74
N THR A 117 5.34 7.53 -6.15
CA THR A 117 4.81 7.01 -7.42
C THR A 117 3.29 6.88 -7.39
N ALA A 118 2.66 6.99 -8.57
CA ALA A 118 1.21 6.83 -8.75
C ALA A 118 0.73 5.48 -8.20
N LEU A 119 1.47 4.38 -8.45
CA LEU A 119 1.14 3.06 -7.92
C LEU A 119 1.15 3.05 -6.38
N SER A 120 2.15 3.65 -5.76
CA SER A 120 2.25 3.74 -4.29
C SER A 120 1.13 4.58 -3.69
N GLN A 121 0.73 5.66 -4.36
CA GLN A 121 -0.40 6.50 -3.92
C GLN A 121 -1.73 5.74 -4.01
N ILE A 122 -1.98 5.00 -5.09
CA ILE A 122 -3.17 4.14 -5.23
C ILE A 122 -3.19 3.09 -4.11
N ALA A 123 -2.07 2.43 -3.86
CA ALA A 123 -1.93 1.44 -2.81
C ALA A 123 -2.24 2.01 -1.41
N ARG A 124 -1.79 3.24 -1.11
CA ARG A 124 -2.13 3.95 0.14
C ARG A 124 -3.61 4.25 0.25
N LEU A 125 -4.23 4.79 -0.82
CA LEU A 125 -5.66 5.09 -0.83
C LEU A 125 -6.50 3.85 -0.56
N VAL A 126 -6.15 2.70 -1.17
CA VAL A 126 -6.82 1.42 -0.92
C VAL A 126 -6.64 0.99 0.54
N THR A 127 -5.43 1.14 1.09
CA THR A 127 -5.15 0.80 2.49
C THR A 127 -5.94 1.67 3.46
N ASP A 128 -5.99 2.97 3.22
CA ASP A 128 -6.71 3.93 4.06
C ASP A 128 -8.22 3.68 4.01
N ALA A 129 -8.75 3.36 2.83
CA ALA A 129 -10.15 2.97 2.66
C ALA A 129 -10.49 1.66 3.39
N GLN A 130 -9.59 0.67 3.38
CA GLN A 130 -9.78 -0.61 4.08
C GLN A 130 -9.56 -0.51 5.59
N SER A 131 -8.66 0.37 6.05
CA SER A 131 -8.34 0.55 7.46
C SER A 131 -9.34 1.46 8.21
N GLY A 132 -10.34 1.97 7.52
CA GLY A 132 -11.35 2.90 8.00
C GLY A 132 -12.25 2.35 9.12
N LYS A 133 -11.67 1.96 10.26
CA LYS A 133 -12.41 1.99 11.53
C LYS A 133 -12.69 3.46 11.84
N ALA A 134 -13.96 3.82 11.72
CA ALA A 134 -14.39 5.18 12.03
C ALA A 134 -13.78 5.64 13.36
N PRO A 135 -13.34 6.91 13.51
CA PRO A 135 -12.80 7.45 14.75
C PRO A 135 -13.70 7.17 15.96
N VAL A 136 -15.01 7.14 15.75
CA VAL A 136 -16.05 6.80 16.72
C VAL A 136 -15.88 5.38 17.30
N GLN A 137 -15.50 4.40 16.48
CA GLN A 137 -15.34 3.02 16.96
C GLN A 137 -14.14 2.89 17.90
N ARG A 138 -13.03 3.59 17.62
CA ARG A 138 -11.87 3.66 18.52
C ARG A 138 -12.18 4.35 19.86
N LEU A 139 -13.06 5.35 19.83
CA LEU A 139 -13.51 6.03 21.04
C LEU A 139 -14.41 5.11 21.88
N ALA A 140 -15.37 4.42 21.24
CA ALA A 140 -16.23 3.45 21.89
C ALA A 140 -15.43 2.31 22.55
N ASP A 141 -14.44 1.75 21.84
CA ASP A 141 -13.56 0.71 22.38
C ASP A 141 -12.76 1.19 23.59
N ARG A 142 -12.26 2.43 23.57
CA ARG A 142 -11.53 3.03 24.71
C ARG A 142 -12.43 3.26 25.92
N VAL A 143 -13.64 3.79 25.69
CA VAL A 143 -14.62 4.00 26.76
C VAL A 143 -15.04 2.65 27.36
N SER A 144 -15.33 1.65 26.55
CA SER A 144 -15.70 0.30 27.00
C SER A 144 -14.58 -0.38 27.77
N ALA A 145 -13.33 -0.18 27.40
CA ALA A 145 -12.17 -0.76 28.06
C ALA A 145 -12.00 -0.29 29.54
N VAL A 146 -12.50 0.89 29.87
CA VAL A 146 -12.51 1.43 31.25
C VAL A 146 -13.84 1.14 31.93
N PHE A 147 -14.94 1.35 31.24
CA PHE A 147 -16.29 1.23 31.79
C PHE A 147 -16.61 -0.22 32.24
N VAL A 148 -16.32 -1.21 31.39
CA VAL A 148 -16.65 -2.60 31.69
C VAL A 148 -15.95 -3.13 32.96
N PRO A 149 -14.61 -2.99 33.13
CA PRO A 149 -13.96 -3.39 34.36
C PRO A 149 -14.48 -2.66 35.61
N THR A 150 -14.79 -1.36 35.48
CA THR A 150 -15.32 -0.55 36.59
C THR A 150 -16.66 -1.10 37.05
N VAL A 151 -17.57 -1.39 36.12
CA VAL A 151 -18.88 -1.96 36.44
C VAL A 151 -18.77 -3.34 37.10
N ILE A 152 -17.84 -4.18 36.61
CA ILE A 152 -17.60 -5.52 37.19
C ILE A 152 -17.09 -5.39 38.64
N VAL A 153 -16.16 -4.48 38.91
CA VAL A 153 -15.63 -4.24 40.25
C VAL A 153 -16.74 -3.75 41.20
N LEU A 154 -17.57 -2.80 40.75
CA LEU A 154 -18.70 -2.30 41.54
C LEU A 154 -19.72 -3.40 41.83
N ALA A 155 -20.05 -4.23 40.83
CA ALA A 155 -20.97 -5.36 41.01
C ALA A 155 -20.44 -6.40 42.01
N ALA A 156 -19.13 -6.73 41.91
CA ALA A 156 -18.49 -7.62 42.86
C ALA A 156 -18.43 -7.05 44.27
N ALA A 157 -18.15 -5.74 44.44
CA ALA A 157 -18.16 -5.07 45.72
C ALA A 157 -19.56 -5.05 46.34
N THR A 158 -20.59 -4.77 45.57
CA THR A 158 -21.97 -4.81 45.98
C THR A 158 -22.39 -6.19 46.45
N LEU A 159 -22.06 -7.23 45.67
CA LEU A 159 -22.33 -8.61 46.01
C LEU A 159 -21.62 -9.02 47.31
N GLY A 160 -20.34 -8.69 47.44
CA GLY A 160 -19.56 -8.93 48.67
C GLY A 160 -20.10 -8.24 49.89
N PHE A 161 -20.57 -6.99 49.75
CA PHE A 161 -21.22 -6.23 50.84
C PHE A 161 -22.49 -6.94 51.32
N TRP A 162 -23.40 -7.35 50.42
CA TRP A 162 -24.64 -8.04 50.78
C TRP A 162 -24.39 -9.43 51.42
N LEU A 163 -23.43 -10.19 50.93
CA LEU A 163 -23.08 -11.46 51.49
C LEU A 163 -22.49 -11.32 52.90
N ALA A 164 -21.69 -10.28 53.16
CA ALA A 164 -21.17 -9.97 54.49
C ALA A 164 -22.27 -9.52 55.47
N ALA A 165 -23.20 -8.66 54.98
CA ALA A 165 -24.31 -8.16 55.81
C ALA A 165 -25.33 -9.24 56.18
N ASP A 166 -25.53 -10.26 55.32
CA ASP A 166 -26.44 -11.39 55.58
C ASP A 166 -25.86 -12.36 56.62
N VAL A 167 -24.51 -12.44 56.74
CA VAL A 167 -23.84 -13.28 57.73
C VAL A 167 -23.96 -12.73 59.13
N ASP A 168 -24.07 -11.36 59.28
CA ASP A 168 -24.21 -10.72 60.62
C ASP A 168 -25.67 -10.71 61.13
N THR A 169 -26.63 -11.17 60.34
CA THR A 169 -28.05 -11.23 60.75
C THR A 169 -28.56 -12.63 61.07
N ALA A 170 -27.74 -13.67 60.95
CA ALA A 170 -28.02 -15.09 61.23
C ALA A 170 -27.34 -15.51 62.56
#